data_1fafc329c741fac8bab82fb440976ae2
#
_entry.id   1fafc329c741fac8bab82fb440976ae2
#
_cell.length_a   1.000
_cell.length_b   1.000
_cell.length_c   1.000
_cell.angle_alpha   90.00
_cell.angle_beta   90.00
_cell.angle_gamma   90.00
#
_symmetry.space_group_name_H-M   'P 1'
#
loop_
_entity.id
_entity.type
_entity.pdbx_description
1 polymer ?
#
loop_
_entity_poly.entity_id
_entity_poly.type
_entity_poly.pdbx_seq_one_letter_code
_entity_poly.pdbx_strand_id
1 'polypeptide(L)'
;VSRYVLSPAAQADLSNIWDYTRERWSEDQAETYVREIQRAIERLVNHPLIGRLCDEVREGYRKYAVGSHTLYYRIAGDDLIDVVRILHKRMDVDRHLD
;
A
#
# COMPACT_ATOMS: atom_id res chain seq x y z
N VAL A 1 -3.39 -7.84 -17.34
CA VAL A 1 -4.39 -6.92 -16.79
C VAL A 1 -4.22 -6.85 -15.29
N SER A 2 -4.02 -5.66 -14.77
CA SER A 2 -3.90 -5.46 -13.32
C SER A 2 -5.25 -5.70 -12.65
N ARG A 3 -5.24 -6.49 -11.59
CA ARG A 3 -6.44 -6.77 -10.82
C ARG A 3 -6.33 -6.12 -9.44
N TYR A 4 -6.08 -4.83 -9.44
CA TYR A 4 -6.06 -4.06 -8.22
C TYR A 4 -6.63 -2.68 -8.44
N VAL A 5 -7.09 -2.08 -7.36
CA VAL A 5 -7.49 -0.68 -7.32
C VAL A 5 -6.86 -0.03 -6.09
N LEU A 6 -6.63 1.27 -6.18
CA LEU A 6 -6.20 2.07 -5.05
C LEU A 6 -7.39 2.90 -4.59
N SER A 7 -7.68 2.86 -3.30
CA SER A 7 -8.70 3.76 -2.74
C SER A 7 -8.26 5.22 -2.94
N PRO A 8 -9.18 6.19 -2.89
CA PRO A 8 -8.78 7.60 -2.94
C PRO A 8 -7.74 7.95 -1.88
N ALA A 9 -7.86 7.40 -0.67
CA ALA A 9 -6.89 7.63 0.40
C ALA A 9 -5.52 7.02 0.06
N ALA A 10 -5.50 5.82 -0.53
CA ALA A 10 -4.25 5.19 -0.95
C ALA A 10 -3.58 5.97 -2.07
N GLN A 11 -4.36 6.52 -3.00
CA GLN A 11 -3.83 7.37 -4.07
C GLN A 11 -3.19 8.63 -3.49
N ALA A 12 -3.84 9.25 -2.52
CA ALA A 12 -3.29 10.41 -1.82
C ALA A 12 -2.02 10.05 -1.06
N ASP A 13 -2.00 8.89 -0.40
CA ASP A 13 -0.81 8.40 0.28
C ASP A 13 0.36 8.29 -0.69
N LEU A 14 0.13 7.71 -1.86
CA LEU A 14 1.18 7.51 -2.86
C LEU A 14 1.72 8.84 -3.38
N SER A 15 0.84 9.80 -3.62
CA SER A 15 1.25 11.15 -4.03
C SER A 15 2.10 11.83 -2.96
N ASN A 16 1.72 11.70 -1.70
CA ASN A 16 2.47 12.26 -0.58
C ASN A 16 3.84 11.59 -0.43
N ILE A 17 3.92 10.30 -0.65
CA ILE A 17 5.19 9.56 -0.63
C ILE A 17 6.10 10.08 -1.73
N TRP A 18 5.57 10.29 -2.92
CA TRP A 18 6.33 10.84 -4.03
C TRP A 18 6.89 12.22 -3.69
N ASP A 19 6.03 13.13 -3.24
CA ASP A 19 6.43 14.50 -2.92
C ASP A 19 7.48 14.54 -1.81
N TYR A 20 7.27 13.79 -0.73
CA TYR A 20 8.18 13.73 0.39
C TYR A 20 9.55 13.19 -0.04
N THR A 21 9.57 12.11 -0.81
CA THR A 21 10.82 11.47 -1.23
C THR A 21 11.58 12.38 -2.19
N ARG A 22 10.86 13.03 -3.12
CA ARG A 22 11.48 13.95 -4.06
C ARG A 22 12.12 15.15 -3.34
N GLU A 23 11.43 15.72 -2.38
CA GLU A 23 11.94 16.87 -1.64
C GLU A 23 13.13 16.52 -0.76
N ARG A 24 13.09 15.35 -0.15
CA ARG A 24 14.12 14.95 0.81
C ARG A 24 15.36 14.35 0.13
N TRP A 25 15.19 13.70 -0.99
CA TRP A 25 16.28 13.01 -1.68
C TRP A 25 16.46 13.51 -3.10
N SER A 26 15.62 13.03 -4.02
CA SER A 26 15.68 13.41 -5.43
C SER A 26 14.46 12.88 -6.16
N GLU A 27 14.25 13.38 -7.37
CA GLU A 27 13.20 12.87 -8.26
C GLU A 27 13.46 11.42 -8.65
N ASP A 28 14.73 11.07 -8.92
CA ASP A 28 15.09 9.71 -9.28
C ASP A 28 14.81 8.73 -8.13
N GLN A 29 15.09 9.15 -6.91
CA GLN A 29 14.84 8.33 -5.74
C GLN A 29 13.34 8.15 -5.53
N ALA A 30 12.55 9.21 -5.73
CA ALA A 30 11.10 9.13 -5.64
C ALA A 30 10.53 8.14 -6.66
N GLU A 31 11.01 8.20 -7.89
CA GLU A 31 10.57 7.28 -8.94
C GLU A 31 10.90 5.85 -8.59
N THR A 32 12.12 5.60 -8.14
CA THR A 32 12.56 4.26 -7.74
C THR A 32 11.69 3.70 -6.62
N TYR A 33 11.41 4.51 -5.61
CA TYR A 33 10.64 4.07 -4.46
C TYR A 33 9.18 3.78 -4.82
N VAL A 34 8.57 4.65 -5.61
CA VAL A 34 7.19 4.44 -6.06
C VAL A 34 7.08 3.18 -6.91
N ARG A 35 8.09 2.90 -7.73
CA ARG A 35 8.14 1.65 -8.50
C ARG A 35 8.24 0.42 -7.60
N GLU A 36 8.98 0.51 -6.52
CA GLU A 36 9.06 -0.59 -5.55
C GLU A 36 7.67 -0.87 -4.94
N ILE A 37 6.94 0.19 -4.62
CA ILE A 37 5.58 0.05 -4.09
C ILE A 37 4.67 -0.60 -5.14
N GLN A 38 4.75 -0.16 -6.40
CA GLN A 38 3.96 -0.75 -7.47
C GLN A 38 4.26 -2.23 -7.67
N ARG A 39 5.54 -2.61 -7.61
CA ARG A 39 5.93 -4.02 -7.71
C ARG A 39 5.41 -4.84 -6.54
N ALA A 40 5.38 -4.25 -5.35
CA ALA A 40 4.78 -4.90 -4.19
C ALA A 40 3.30 -5.16 -4.41
N ILE A 41 2.57 -4.18 -4.96
CA ILE A 41 1.14 -4.34 -5.26
C ILE A 41 0.94 -5.44 -6.31
N GLU A 42 1.78 -5.48 -7.33
CA GLU A 42 1.71 -6.54 -8.35
C GLU A 42 1.97 -7.93 -7.74
N ARG A 43 2.86 -8.01 -6.75
CA ARG A 43 3.08 -9.24 -6.03
C ARG A 43 1.80 -9.68 -5.29
N LEU A 44 1.07 -8.73 -4.72
CA LEU A 44 -0.21 -9.03 -4.06
C LEU A 44 -1.25 -9.53 -5.05
N VAL A 45 -1.24 -9.02 -6.27
CA VAL A 45 -2.15 -9.50 -7.33
C VAL A 45 -1.86 -10.97 -7.65
N ASN A 46 -0.59 -11.34 -7.73
CA ASN A 46 -0.19 -12.71 -8.06
C ASN A 46 -0.29 -13.65 -6.86
N HIS A 47 -0.15 -13.12 -5.65
CA HIS A 47 -0.16 -13.90 -4.41
C HIS A 47 -0.98 -13.16 -3.34
N PRO A 48 -2.31 -13.16 -3.47
CA PRO A 48 -3.16 -12.33 -2.59
C PRO A 48 -3.02 -12.64 -1.10
N LEU A 49 -2.66 -13.85 -0.74
CA LEU A 49 -2.54 -14.27 0.65
C LEU A 49 -1.16 -14.05 1.25
N ILE A 50 -0.23 -13.46 0.48
CA ILE A 50 1.14 -13.25 0.96
C ILE A 50 1.20 -12.25 2.12
N GLY A 51 0.28 -11.28 2.14
CA GLY A 51 0.19 -10.32 3.23
C GLY A 51 -0.35 -10.96 4.50
N ARG A 52 0.14 -10.48 5.62
CA ARG A 52 -0.27 -11.00 6.92
C ARG A 52 -1.67 -10.49 7.27
N LEU A 53 -2.55 -11.40 7.70
CA LEU A 53 -3.89 -11.03 8.14
C LEU A 53 -3.81 -10.14 9.37
N CYS A 54 -4.57 -9.05 9.38
CA CYS A 54 -4.60 -8.10 10.48
C CYS A 54 -6.04 -7.78 10.92
N ASP A 55 -6.79 -8.85 11.26
CA ASP A 55 -8.17 -8.72 11.72
C ASP A 55 -8.29 -7.83 12.97
N GLU A 56 -7.24 -7.74 13.78
CA GLU A 56 -7.19 -6.89 14.96
C GLU A 56 -7.31 -5.41 14.61
N VAL A 57 -6.95 -5.04 13.38
CA VAL A 57 -7.13 -3.68 12.87
C VAL A 57 -8.51 -3.56 12.24
N ARG A 58 -8.80 -4.44 11.31
CA ARG A 58 -10.10 -4.52 10.66
C ARG A 58 -10.27 -5.90 10.03
N GLU A 59 -11.42 -6.51 10.25
CA GLU A 59 -11.68 -7.85 9.75
C GLU A 59 -11.47 -7.95 8.24
N GLY A 60 -10.74 -8.98 7.82
CA GLY A 60 -10.48 -9.26 6.42
C GLY A 60 -9.33 -8.46 5.81
N TYR A 61 -8.74 -7.55 6.58
CA TYR A 61 -7.63 -6.75 6.06
C TYR A 61 -6.31 -7.49 6.22
N ARG A 62 -5.41 -7.23 5.28
CA ARG A 62 -4.05 -7.77 5.29
C ARG A 62 -3.04 -6.63 5.18
N LYS A 63 -1.83 -6.88 5.64
CA LYS A 63 -0.74 -5.91 5.55
C LYS A 63 0.49 -6.55 4.94
N TYR A 64 1.23 -5.74 4.21
CA TYR A 64 2.44 -6.17 3.52
C TYR A 64 3.46 -5.04 3.55
N ALA A 65 4.65 -5.31 4.09
CA ALA A 65 5.68 -4.28 4.23
C ALA A 65 6.43 -4.06 2.92
N VAL A 66 6.68 -2.81 2.61
CA VAL A 66 7.55 -2.42 1.50
C VAL A 66 8.34 -1.18 1.92
N GLY A 67 9.67 -1.30 1.99
CA GLY A 67 10.52 -0.19 2.43
C GLY A 67 10.10 0.31 3.82
N SER A 68 9.88 1.61 3.93
CA SER A 68 9.47 2.24 5.19
C SER A 68 7.95 2.29 5.35
N HIS A 69 7.20 1.66 4.46
CA HIS A 69 5.74 1.74 4.45
C HIS A 69 5.10 0.37 4.58
N THR A 70 3.82 0.37 4.90
CA THR A 70 3.00 -0.84 4.97
C THR A 70 1.78 -0.64 4.08
N LEU A 71 1.56 -1.58 3.18
CA LEU A 71 0.36 -1.64 2.36
C LEU A 71 -0.73 -2.33 3.16
N TYR A 72 -1.88 -1.68 3.32
CA TYR A 72 -3.07 -2.27 3.90
C TYR A 72 -4.05 -2.55 2.78
N TYR A 73 -4.46 -3.79 2.65
CA TYR A 73 -5.31 -4.21 1.54
C TYR A 73 -6.31 -5.26 1.98
N ARG A 74 -7.29 -5.47 1.14
CA ARG A 74 -8.24 -6.58 1.31
C ARG A 74 -8.47 -7.20 -0.05
N ILE A 75 -8.93 -8.45 -0.03
CA ILE A 75 -9.28 -9.17 -1.25
C ILE A 75 -10.78 -8.97 -1.46
N ALA A 76 -11.13 -8.23 -2.50
CA ALA A 76 -12.51 -8.00 -2.88
C ALA A 76 -12.99 -9.16 -3.80
N GLY A 77 -14.25 -9.13 -4.20
CA GLY A 77 -14.77 -10.15 -5.10
C GLY A 77 -13.93 -10.30 -6.36
N ASP A 78 -13.92 -11.51 -6.92
CA ASP A 78 -13.16 -11.85 -8.14
C ASP A 78 -11.66 -11.66 -8.01
N ASP A 79 -11.14 -11.86 -6.80
CA ASP A 79 -9.70 -11.76 -6.50
C ASP A 79 -9.12 -10.37 -6.77
N LEU A 80 -9.97 -9.35 -6.71
CA LEU A 80 -9.52 -7.97 -6.86
C LEU A 80 -8.81 -7.53 -5.59
N ILE A 81 -7.59 -7.01 -5.76
CA ILE A 81 -6.84 -6.45 -4.64
C ILE A 81 -7.27 -4.99 -4.46
N ASP A 82 -7.84 -4.69 -3.30
CA ASP A 82 -8.25 -3.34 -2.95
C ASP A 82 -7.23 -2.77 -1.96
N VAL A 83 -6.34 -1.91 -2.45
CA VAL A 83 -5.32 -1.27 -1.61
C VAL A 83 -5.97 -0.10 -0.90
N VAL A 84 -6.16 -0.23 0.41
CA VAL A 84 -6.93 0.72 1.21
C VAL A 84 -6.08 1.88 1.68
N ARG A 85 -4.87 1.61 2.16
CA ARG A 85 -3.94 2.65 2.62
C ARG A 85 -2.50 2.22 2.38
N ILE A 86 -1.62 3.22 2.26
CA ILE A 86 -0.17 3.02 2.22
C ILE A 86 0.40 3.93 3.31
N LEU A 87 0.69 3.36 4.47
CA LEU A 87 1.06 4.13 5.64
C LEU A 87 2.53 3.91 6.01
N HIS A 88 3.19 4.99 6.47
CA HIS A 88 4.52 4.86 7.04
C HIS A 88 4.44 3.98 8.28
N LYS A 89 5.47 3.18 8.53
CA LYS A 89 5.49 2.23 9.65
C LYS A 89 5.32 2.89 11.02
N ARG A 90 5.61 4.19 11.13
CA ARG A 90 5.45 4.94 12.37
C ARG A 90 4.06 5.52 12.57
N MET A 91 3.20 5.43 11.56
CA MET A 91 1.84 5.96 11.67
C MET A 91 0.97 5.00 12.47
N ASP A 92 0.05 5.59 13.26
CA ASP A 92 -0.93 4.83 14.00
C ASP A 92 -2.03 4.36 13.02
N VAL A 93 -2.03 3.07 12.72
CA VAL A 93 -2.96 2.52 11.73
C VAL A 93 -4.41 2.69 12.15
N ASP A 94 -4.71 2.62 13.45
CA ASP A 94 -6.08 2.73 13.94
C ASP A 94 -6.70 4.09 13.59
N ARG A 95 -5.89 5.12 13.46
CA ARG A 95 -6.37 6.46 13.10
C ARG A 95 -6.56 6.65 11.62
N HIS A 96 -6.05 5.75 10.79
CA HIS A 96 -5.97 5.95 9.34
C HIS A 96 -6.78 4.96 8.53
N LEU A 97 -7.33 3.93 9.13
CA LEU A 97 -8.09 2.89 8.43
C LEU A 97 -9.61 2.98 8.68
N ASP A 98 -10.13 4.14 8.72
CA ASP A 98 -11.58 4.31 8.85
C ASP A 98 -12.29 4.21 7.51
#